data_718e5cf29490d1a3525abd5e47a1a95d
#
_entry.id   718e5cf29490d1a3525abd5e47a1a95d
#
_cell.length_a   1.000
_cell.length_b   1.000
_cell.length_c   1.000
_cell.angle_alpha   90.00
_cell.angle_beta   90.00
_cell.angle_gamma   90.00
#
_symmetry.space_group_name_H-M   'P 1'
#
loop_
_entity.id
_entity.type
_entity.pdbx_description
1 polymer ?
#
loop_
_entity_poly.entity_id
_entity_poly.type
_entity_poly.pdbx_seq_one_letter_code
_entity_poly.pdbx_strand_id
1 'polypeptide(L)'
;MRVGMRCCGQNDRLSVLKSEKRFKMELNNTVILKDGRACILRNGTASDGQALLDVFDLTHEQTDFLLTYPEEHRCTAQQEADFLHEKTDSADEIELLAELDGKVVGCAGINCIGRKEKIRHRAEFGISVDKAHWGLGIGRALTEACIECAKKAGYVQLELEVVAENKSALALYESVGFVEYGINPKGFRSRFTGWQEVVLMRLDMERLKNGI
;
A
#
# COMPACT_ATOMS: atom_id res chain seq x y z
N MET A 1 7.31 9.58 -11.55
CA MET A 1 6.34 8.48 -11.72
C MET A 1 5.47 8.45 -10.48
N ARG A 2 4.18 8.42 -10.64
CA ARG A 2 3.22 8.83 -9.61
C ARG A 2 3.07 7.76 -8.52
N VAL A 3 3.54 8.05 -7.31
CA VAL A 3 3.12 7.40 -6.08
C VAL A 3 1.91 8.19 -5.57
N GLY A 4 0.78 7.78 -6.00
CA GLY A 4 -0.49 8.23 -5.50
C GLY A 4 -1.46 7.09 -5.69
N MET A 5 -2.20 6.72 -4.66
CA MET A 5 -3.44 6.00 -4.88
C MET A 5 -4.12 6.66 -6.07
N ARG A 6 -4.23 5.96 -7.19
CA ARG A 6 -4.96 6.47 -8.35
C ARG A 6 -6.42 6.52 -7.97
N CYS A 7 -6.89 7.68 -7.58
CA CYS A 7 -8.31 7.97 -7.64
C CYS A 7 -8.76 7.82 -9.10
N CYS A 8 -9.69 6.90 -9.29
CA CYS A 8 -10.68 6.79 -10.35
C CYS A 8 -10.29 7.27 -11.75
N GLY A 9 -10.22 6.36 -12.70
CA GLY A 9 -10.67 6.59 -14.08
C GLY A 9 -9.62 6.89 -15.12
N GLN A 10 -9.03 5.84 -15.68
CA GLN A 10 -8.92 5.74 -17.15
C GLN A 10 -9.05 4.27 -17.53
N ASN A 11 -10.24 3.93 -18.02
CA ASN A 11 -10.56 2.66 -18.67
C ASN A 11 -9.86 2.60 -20.02
N ASP A 12 -8.75 1.88 -20.12
CA ASP A 12 -8.34 1.27 -21.39
C ASP A 12 -8.91 -0.16 -21.43
N ARG A 13 -10.12 -0.25 -22.00
CA ARG A 13 -10.70 -1.53 -22.41
C ARG A 13 -9.92 -2.06 -23.60
N LEU A 14 -9.11 -3.07 -23.39
CA LEU A 14 -8.71 -4.01 -24.45
C LEU A 14 -8.75 -5.45 -23.92
N SER A 15 -9.86 -6.06 -24.26
CA SER A 15 -10.14 -7.41 -24.78
C SER A 15 -9.49 -8.63 -24.16
N VAL A 16 -10.36 -9.45 -23.55
CA VAL A 16 -10.60 -10.86 -23.92
C VAL A 16 -9.36 -11.69 -24.23
N LEU A 17 -8.85 -12.37 -23.22
CA LEU A 17 -8.19 -13.66 -23.40
C LEU A 17 -8.55 -14.58 -22.23
N LYS A 18 -9.24 -15.68 -22.58
CA LYS A 18 -9.48 -16.94 -21.88
C LYS A 18 -9.59 -16.93 -20.35
N SER A 19 -10.74 -17.38 -19.87
CA SER A 19 -11.04 -17.69 -18.48
C SER A 19 -10.16 -18.82 -17.94
N GLU A 20 -8.92 -18.51 -17.59
CA GLU A 20 -8.24 -19.22 -16.54
C GLU A 20 -8.86 -18.69 -15.24
N LYS A 21 -9.27 -19.57 -14.33
CA LYS A 21 -9.71 -19.19 -12.99
C LYS A 21 -8.59 -18.36 -12.35
N ARG A 22 -8.68 -17.04 -12.44
CA ARG A 22 -7.77 -16.15 -11.74
C ARG A 22 -7.98 -16.38 -10.26
N PHE A 23 -6.94 -16.82 -9.60
CA PHE A 23 -6.95 -17.02 -8.16
C PHE A 23 -7.06 -15.63 -7.52
N LYS A 24 -8.17 -15.36 -6.85
CA LYS A 24 -8.31 -14.11 -6.07
C LYS A 24 -7.33 -14.17 -4.91
N MET A 25 -6.67 -13.06 -4.64
CA MET A 25 -5.86 -12.93 -3.43
C MET A 25 -6.79 -12.69 -2.25
N GLU A 26 -6.83 -13.62 -1.33
CA GLU A 26 -7.61 -13.50 -0.09
C GLU A 26 -6.67 -13.55 1.10
N LEU A 27 -6.84 -12.60 2.01
CA LEU A 27 -6.15 -12.53 3.28
C LEU A 27 -7.15 -12.16 4.36
N ASN A 28 -7.15 -12.95 5.42
CA ASN A 28 -7.89 -12.67 6.65
C ASN A 28 -7.11 -13.29 7.81
N ASN A 29 -6.23 -12.50 8.40
CA ASN A 29 -5.32 -12.93 9.46
C ASN A 29 -5.49 -12.05 10.69
N THR A 30 -5.40 -12.66 11.87
CA THR A 30 -5.32 -11.93 13.14
C THR A 30 -3.88 -11.88 13.61
N VAL A 31 -3.40 -10.69 13.94
CA VAL A 31 -2.08 -10.46 14.53
C VAL A 31 -2.23 -9.88 15.93
N ILE A 32 -1.34 -10.29 16.84
CA ILE A 32 -1.31 -9.72 18.18
C ILE A 32 -0.32 -8.55 18.18
N LEU A 33 -0.81 -7.39 18.52
CA LEU A 33 -0.03 -6.16 18.61
C LEU A 33 0.87 -6.15 19.86
N LYS A 34 1.81 -5.22 19.90
CA LYS A 34 2.75 -5.08 21.04
C LYS A 34 2.07 -4.77 22.37
N ASP A 35 0.88 -4.19 22.35
CA ASP A 35 0.05 -3.90 23.52
C ASP A 35 -0.91 -5.04 23.90
N GLY A 36 -0.83 -6.18 23.21
CA GLY A 36 -1.63 -7.38 23.45
C GLY A 36 -2.98 -7.41 22.75
N ARG A 37 -3.41 -6.35 22.07
CA ARG A 37 -4.67 -6.34 21.31
C ARG A 37 -4.57 -7.15 20.03
N ALA A 38 -5.69 -7.75 19.64
CA ALA A 38 -5.83 -8.45 18.38
C ALA A 38 -6.20 -7.45 17.27
N CYS A 39 -5.42 -7.42 16.20
CA CYS A 39 -5.71 -6.65 14.99
C CYS A 39 -5.98 -7.60 13.82
N ILE A 40 -7.07 -7.37 13.09
CA ILE A 40 -7.44 -8.17 11.92
C ILE A 40 -6.87 -7.49 10.68
N LEU A 41 -6.07 -8.23 9.92
CA LEU A 41 -5.63 -7.83 8.58
C LEU A 41 -6.47 -8.56 7.56
N ARG A 42 -7.23 -7.84 6.75
CA ARG A 42 -8.12 -8.43 5.76
C ARG A 42 -8.17 -7.63 4.47
N ASN A 43 -8.67 -8.26 3.40
CA ASN A 43 -9.01 -7.50 2.21
C ASN A 43 -10.04 -6.42 2.55
N GLY A 44 -9.84 -5.23 1.97
CA GLY A 44 -10.91 -4.26 1.86
C GLY A 44 -11.97 -4.74 0.89
N THR A 45 -13.23 -4.49 1.20
CA THR A 45 -14.39 -4.85 0.38
C THR A 45 -15.20 -3.60 0.04
N ALA A 46 -16.12 -3.69 -0.90
CA ALA A 46 -16.98 -2.56 -1.26
C ALA A 46 -17.75 -1.97 -0.07
N SER A 47 -18.04 -2.78 0.97
CA SER A 47 -18.69 -2.28 2.18
C SER A 47 -17.80 -1.39 3.06
N ASP A 48 -16.50 -1.39 2.82
CA ASP A 48 -15.52 -0.60 3.59
C ASP A 48 -15.24 0.79 2.97
N GLY A 49 -15.93 1.17 1.89
CA GLY A 49 -15.63 2.41 1.17
C GLY A 49 -15.61 3.67 2.04
N GLN A 50 -16.58 3.81 2.97
CA GLN A 50 -16.57 4.92 3.92
C GLN A 50 -15.41 4.82 4.91
N ALA A 51 -15.13 3.64 5.45
CA ALA A 51 -14.06 3.43 6.41
C ALA A 51 -12.67 3.68 5.79
N LEU A 52 -12.47 3.32 4.50
CA LEU A 52 -11.26 3.62 3.77
C LEU A 52 -11.09 5.13 3.56
N LEU A 53 -12.16 5.82 3.16
CA LEU A 53 -12.16 7.29 3.01
C LEU A 53 -11.80 7.97 4.33
N ASP A 54 -12.45 7.57 5.42
CA ASP A 54 -12.22 8.16 6.76
C ASP A 54 -10.76 7.98 7.22
N VAL A 55 -10.18 6.77 7.04
CA VAL A 55 -8.77 6.52 7.42
C VAL A 55 -7.80 7.23 6.49
N PHE A 56 -8.14 7.37 5.20
CA PHE A 56 -7.35 8.15 4.26
C PHE A 56 -7.26 9.61 4.71
N ASP A 57 -8.40 10.27 4.88
CA ASP A 57 -8.46 11.68 5.28
C ASP A 57 -7.72 11.91 6.61
N LEU A 58 -8.00 11.07 7.61
CA LEU A 58 -7.35 11.14 8.91
C LEU A 58 -5.82 11.03 8.82
N THR A 59 -5.30 10.03 8.10
CA THR A 59 -3.86 9.79 8.02
C THR A 59 -3.13 10.89 7.26
N HIS A 60 -3.78 11.47 6.24
CA HIS A 60 -3.21 12.58 5.45
C HIS A 60 -3.23 13.93 6.19
N GLU A 61 -4.13 14.12 7.16
CA GLU A 61 -4.08 15.27 8.08
C GLU A 61 -2.98 15.15 9.13
N GLN A 62 -2.63 13.93 9.53
CA GLN A 62 -1.74 13.66 10.67
C GLN A 62 -0.25 13.77 10.35
N THR A 63 0.14 13.74 9.08
CA THR A 63 1.55 13.71 8.68
C THR A 63 1.79 14.39 7.32
N ASP A 64 3.00 14.92 7.16
CA ASP A 64 3.50 15.52 5.91
C ASP A 64 4.36 14.51 5.09
N PHE A 65 4.23 13.21 5.37
CA PHE A 65 5.01 12.15 4.72
C PHE A 65 4.27 11.45 3.58
N LEU A 66 2.98 11.75 3.39
CA LEU A 66 2.16 11.18 2.33
C LEU A 66 2.13 12.10 1.11
N LEU A 67 1.85 11.53 -0.06
CA LEU A 67 1.97 12.24 -1.34
C LEU A 67 0.94 13.37 -1.50
N THR A 68 -0.25 13.19 -0.95
CA THR A 68 -1.38 14.10 -1.17
C THR A 68 -1.83 14.75 0.14
N TYR A 69 -2.45 15.89 0.02
CA TYR A 69 -3.18 16.52 1.13
C TYR A 69 -4.64 16.06 1.11
N PRO A 70 -5.36 16.08 2.24
CA PRO A 70 -6.75 15.58 2.31
C PRO A 70 -7.66 16.21 1.26
N GLU A 71 -7.55 17.52 1.03
CA GLU A 71 -8.38 18.24 0.07
C GLU A 71 -8.10 17.92 -1.41
N GLU A 72 -7.00 17.21 -1.70
CA GLU A 72 -6.67 16.73 -3.05
C GLU A 72 -7.35 15.39 -3.35
N HIS A 73 -7.72 14.66 -2.32
CA HIS A 73 -8.46 13.40 -2.42
C HIS A 73 -9.97 13.70 -2.50
N ARG A 74 -10.45 13.85 -3.72
CA ARG A 74 -11.86 14.19 -3.99
C ARG A 74 -12.72 12.96 -4.25
N CYS A 75 -12.41 11.84 -3.62
CA CYS A 75 -13.18 10.63 -3.76
C CYS A 75 -14.40 10.63 -2.82
N THR A 76 -15.47 9.99 -3.27
CA THR A 76 -16.64 9.68 -2.45
C THR A 76 -16.51 8.28 -1.87
N ALA A 77 -17.25 7.97 -0.81
CA ALA A 77 -17.30 6.62 -0.26
C ALA A 77 -17.71 5.56 -1.31
N GLN A 78 -18.55 5.93 -2.30
CA GLN A 78 -18.90 5.03 -3.39
C GLN A 78 -17.72 4.76 -4.32
N GLN A 79 -16.89 5.77 -4.62
CA GLN A 79 -15.70 5.58 -5.46
C GLN A 79 -14.64 4.74 -4.74
N GLU A 80 -14.51 4.88 -3.41
CA GLU A 80 -13.66 3.98 -2.61
C GLU A 80 -14.23 2.54 -2.57
N ALA A 81 -15.55 2.39 -2.50
CA ALA A 81 -16.19 1.08 -2.59
C ALA A 81 -15.92 0.40 -3.95
N ASP A 82 -16.01 1.16 -5.04
CA ASP A 82 -15.73 0.67 -6.39
C ASP A 82 -14.25 0.29 -6.53
N PHE A 83 -13.33 1.11 -6.00
CA PHE A 83 -11.91 0.81 -5.95
C PHE A 83 -11.61 -0.49 -5.17
N LEU A 84 -12.18 -0.66 -3.97
CA LEU A 84 -12.01 -1.88 -3.18
C LEU A 84 -12.60 -3.10 -3.88
N HIS A 85 -13.70 -2.94 -4.60
CA HIS A 85 -14.28 -4.02 -5.41
C HIS A 85 -13.32 -4.44 -6.54
N GLU A 86 -12.74 -3.47 -7.29
CA GLU A 86 -11.75 -3.76 -8.32
C GLU A 86 -10.53 -4.49 -7.74
N LYS A 87 -10.03 -4.07 -6.57
CA LYS A 87 -8.92 -4.73 -5.87
C LYS A 87 -9.26 -6.16 -5.44
N THR A 88 -10.46 -6.38 -4.92
CA THR A 88 -10.92 -7.72 -4.51
C THR A 88 -11.05 -8.67 -5.71
N ASP A 89 -11.40 -8.16 -6.88
CA ASP A 89 -11.51 -8.96 -8.10
C ASP A 89 -10.18 -9.10 -8.87
N SER A 90 -9.15 -8.39 -8.46
CA SER A 90 -7.84 -8.47 -9.07
C SER A 90 -7.10 -9.76 -8.69
N ALA A 91 -6.31 -10.29 -9.63
CA ALA A 91 -5.45 -11.45 -9.39
C ALA A 91 -4.04 -11.07 -8.88
N ASP A 92 -3.68 -9.79 -9.00
CA ASP A 92 -2.31 -9.31 -8.79
C ASP A 92 -2.23 -7.97 -8.04
N GLU A 93 -3.36 -7.36 -7.70
CA GLU A 93 -3.43 -6.16 -6.91
C GLU A 93 -4.33 -6.39 -5.69
N ILE A 94 -4.04 -5.75 -4.57
CA ILE A 94 -4.81 -5.91 -3.33
C ILE A 94 -4.77 -4.61 -2.53
N GLU A 95 -5.83 -4.38 -1.77
CA GLU A 95 -5.88 -3.39 -0.70
C GLU A 95 -6.26 -4.09 0.60
N LEU A 96 -5.36 -4.06 1.57
CA LEU A 96 -5.54 -4.64 2.90
C LEU A 96 -5.91 -3.56 3.90
N LEU A 97 -6.84 -3.87 4.77
CA LEU A 97 -7.24 -3.03 5.89
C LEU A 97 -6.77 -3.65 7.20
N ALA A 98 -6.28 -2.82 8.11
CA ALA A 98 -6.03 -3.19 9.50
C ALA A 98 -7.22 -2.74 10.35
N GLU A 99 -7.94 -3.71 10.91
CA GLU A 99 -9.10 -3.47 11.76
C GLU A 99 -8.74 -3.75 13.22
N LEU A 100 -8.95 -2.77 14.08
CA LEU A 100 -8.71 -2.84 15.51
C LEU A 100 -9.97 -2.37 16.25
N ASP A 101 -10.48 -3.19 17.16
CA ASP A 101 -11.69 -2.90 17.95
C ASP A 101 -12.89 -2.51 17.05
N GLY A 102 -13.03 -3.16 15.87
CA GLY A 102 -14.11 -2.92 14.90
C GLY A 102 -13.96 -1.64 14.07
N LYS A 103 -12.79 -0.99 14.09
CA LYS A 103 -12.49 0.20 13.28
C LYS A 103 -11.29 -0.03 12.37
N VAL A 104 -11.36 0.47 11.16
CA VAL A 104 -10.20 0.52 10.26
C VAL A 104 -9.26 1.61 10.77
N VAL A 105 -8.01 1.21 11.07
CA VAL A 105 -6.97 2.09 11.63
C VAL A 105 -5.75 2.24 10.70
N GLY A 106 -5.79 1.59 9.56
CA GLY A 106 -4.75 1.70 8.54
C GLY A 106 -5.07 0.85 7.33
N CYS A 107 -4.42 1.14 6.23
CA CYS A 107 -4.52 0.37 5.00
C CYS A 107 -3.15 0.23 4.34
N ALA A 108 -3.01 -0.79 3.51
CA ALA A 108 -1.83 -1.00 2.67
C ALA A 108 -2.20 -1.77 1.41
N GLY A 109 -1.59 -1.40 0.29
CA GLY A 109 -1.88 -2.04 -0.97
C GLY A 109 -0.67 -2.26 -1.85
N ILE A 110 -0.85 -3.13 -2.83
CA ILE A 110 0.06 -3.32 -3.93
C ILE A 110 -0.64 -3.04 -5.26
N ASN A 111 0.05 -2.31 -6.13
CA ASN A 111 -0.43 -1.92 -7.45
C ASN A 111 0.59 -2.33 -8.50
N CYS A 112 0.13 -2.83 -9.62
CA CYS A 112 0.97 -3.08 -10.78
C CYS A 112 1.55 -1.76 -11.31
N ILE A 113 2.87 -1.66 -11.48
CA ILE A 113 3.51 -0.47 -12.09
C ILE A 113 3.13 -0.35 -13.56
N GLY A 114 2.89 -1.49 -14.22
CA GLY A 114 2.39 -1.49 -15.60
C GLY A 114 2.23 -2.89 -16.16
N ARG A 115 1.29 -3.02 -17.11
CA ARG A 115 0.88 -4.31 -17.71
C ARG A 115 1.75 -4.75 -18.89
N LYS A 116 2.70 -3.93 -19.34
CA LYS A 116 3.60 -4.29 -20.46
C LYS A 116 4.61 -5.35 -20.02
N GLU A 117 4.93 -6.29 -20.89
CA GLU A 117 5.79 -7.45 -20.61
C GLU A 117 7.10 -7.10 -19.89
N LYS A 118 7.77 -6.02 -20.33
CA LYS A 118 9.06 -5.60 -19.74
C LYS A 118 8.98 -5.07 -18.32
N ILE A 119 7.79 -4.73 -17.80
CA ILE A 119 7.63 -4.10 -16.48
C ILE A 119 6.58 -4.78 -15.61
N ARG A 120 5.82 -5.76 -16.13
CA ARG A 120 4.73 -6.42 -15.40
C ARG A 120 5.18 -7.22 -14.17
N HIS A 121 6.48 -7.46 -14.02
CA HIS A 121 7.06 -8.13 -12.86
C HIS A 121 7.27 -7.20 -11.67
N ARG A 122 6.93 -5.92 -11.80
CA ARG A 122 7.13 -4.88 -10.79
C ARG A 122 5.79 -4.42 -10.24
N ALA A 123 5.74 -4.27 -8.92
CA ALA A 123 4.61 -3.66 -8.23
C ALA A 123 5.07 -2.52 -7.34
N GLU A 124 4.17 -1.63 -7.04
CA GLU A 124 4.33 -0.53 -6.11
C GLU A 124 3.57 -0.83 -4.82
N PHE A 125 4.16 -0.48 -3.70
CA PHE A 125 3.62 -0.65 -2.37
C PHE A 125 3.31 0.71 -1.74
N GLY A 126 2.13 0.83 -1.11
CA GLY A 126 1.74 1.99 -0.33
C GLY A 126 1.13 1.57 1.00
N ILE A 127 1.27 2.41 2.02
CA ILE A 127 0.73 2.17 3.36
C ILE A 127 0.42 3.48 4.06
N SER A 128 -0.68 3.50 4.81
CA SER A 128 -0.96 4.52 5.80
C SER A 128 -1.55 3.90 7.08
N VAL A 129 -1.20 4.46 8.22
CA VAL A 129 -1.67 3.99 9.54
C VAL A 129 -1.96 5.22 10.40
N ASP A 130 -3.13 5.23 11.04
CA ASP A 130 -3.50 6.25 12.02
C ASP A 130 -2.39 6.44 13.07
N LYS A 131 -1.96 7.68 13.25
CA LYS A 131 -0.86 8.07 14.14
C LYS A 131 -1.06 7.64 15.58
N ALA A 132 -2.33 7.58 16.04
CA ALA A 132 -2.65 7.10 17.38
C ALA A 132 -2.27 5.61 17.61
N HIS A 133 -2.06 4.87 16.52
CA HIS A 133 -1.73 3.45 16.52
C HIS A 133 -0.29 3.15 16.07
N TRP A 134 0.57 4.18 15.92
CA TRP A 134 1.97 3.99 15.56
C TRP A 134 2.73 3.28 16.69
N GLY A 135 3.78 2.57 16.31
CA GLY A 135 4.62 1.83 17.27
C GLY A 135 4.05 0.49 17.75
N LEU A 136 2.77 0.19 17.49
CA LEU A 136 2.09 -1.04 17.91
C LEU A 136 2.43 -2.28 17.06
N GLY A 137 3.04 -2.10 15.89
CA GLY A 137 3.39 -3.19 14.98
C GLY A 137 2.46 -3.34 13.77
N ILE A 138 1.39 -2.53 13.66
CA ILE A 138 0.43 -2.59 12.55
C ILE A 138 1.13 -2.37 11.20
N GLY A 139 1.98 -1.34 11.09
CA GLY A 139 2.70 -1.05 9.86
C GLY A 139 3.57 -2.22 9.39
N ARG A 140 4.28 -2.90 10.32
CA ARG A 140 5.05 -4.11 10.00
C ARG A 140 4.16 -5.23 9.50
N ALA A 141 3.08 -5.51 10.21
CA ALA A 141 2.17 -6.60 9.87
C ALA A 141 1.51 -6.40 8.50
N LEU A 142 1.07 -5.17 8.17
CA LEU A 142 0.55 -4.83 6.85
C LEU A 142 1.63 -4.97 5.75
N THR A 143 2.85 -4.48 6.01
CA THR A 143 3.95 -4.58 5.04
C THR A 143 4.30 -6.03 4.73
N GLU A 144 4.46 -6.87 5.76
CA GLU A 144 4.74 -8.30 5.61
C GLU A 144 3.60 -9.03 4.87
N ALA A 145 2.34 -8.70 5.18
CA ALA A 145 1.19 -9.25 4.47
C ALA A 145 1.16 -8.86 2.99
N CYS A 146 1.45 -7.61 2.65
CA CYS A 146 1.57 -7.15 1.26
C CYS A 146 2.74 -7.83 0.53
N ILE A 147 3.89 -8.05 1.18
CA ILE A 147 5.02 -8.80 0.60
C ILE A 147 4.59 -10.23 0.24
N GLU A 148 3.87 -10.91 1.12
CA GLU A 148 3.37 -12.27 0.85
C GLU A 148 2.32 -12.28 -0.29
N CYS A 149 1.45 -11.28 -0.35
CA CYS A 149 0.51 -11.14 -1.46
C CYS A 149 1.24 -10.89 -2.79
N ALA A 150 2.25 -10.02 -2.80
CA ALA A 150 3.05 -9.73 -3.99
C ALA A 150 3.80 -10.97 -4.50
N LYS A 151 4.35 -11.80 -3.59
CA LYS A 151 4.96 -13.10 -3.94
C LYS A 151 3.96 -14.05 -4.58
N LYS A 152 2.75 -14.16 -4.00
CA LYS A 152 1.67 -15.01 -4.53
C LYS A 152 1.20 -14.53 -5.90
N ALA A 153 1.15 -13.21 -6.13
CA ALA A 153 0.82 -12.60 -7.41
C ALA A 153 1.91 -12.79 -8.48
N GLY A 154 3.09 -13.27 -8.09
CA GLY A 154 4.21 -13.53 -9.00
C GLY A 154 5.07 -12.32 -9.32
N TYR A 155 4.97 -11.25 -8.52
CA TYR A 155 5.89 -10.12 -8.65
C TYR A 155 7.31 -10.53 -8.23
N VAL A 156 8.28 -9.97 -8.92
CA VAL A 156 9.71 -10.16 -8.65
C VAL A 156 10.29 -8.99 -7.86
N GLN A 157 9.72 -7.82 -8.05
CA GLN A 157 10.19 -6.59 -7.42
C GLN A 157 9.00 -5.79 -6.88
N LEU A 158 9.11 -5.40 -5.60
CA LEU A 158 8.20 -4.46 -4.94
C LEU A 158 8.95 -3.16 -4.68
N GLU A 159 8.33 -2.03 -5.01
CA GLU A 159 8.94 -0.71 -4.94
C GLU A 159 8.12 0.22 -4.06
N LEU A 160 8.79 1.17 -3.42
CA LEU A 160 8.15 2.24 -2.67
C LEU A 160 8.99 3.52 -2.72
N GLU A 161 8.34 4.62 -2.45
CA GLU A 161 8.95 5.91 -2.20
C GLU A 161 8.65 6.35 -0.77
N VAL A 162 9.64 6.89 -0.07
CA VAL A 162 9.49 7.33 1.31
C VAL A 162 10.23 8.64 1.55
N VAL A 163 9.58 9.58 2.24
CA VAL A 163 10.22 10.85 2.63
C VAL A 163 11.37 10.54 3.58
N ALA A 164 12.56 11.12 3.31
CA ALA A 164 13.80 10.81 4.03
C ALA A 164 13.74 11.14 5.52
N GLU A 165 12.90 12.08 5.92
CA GLU A 165 12.64 12.43 7.32
C GLU A 165 11.78 11.39 8.05
N ASN A 166 11.06 10.52 7.35
CA ASN A 166 10.28 9.44 7.95
C ASN A 166 11.17 8.26 8.37
N LYS A 167 12.04 8.50 9.37
CA LYS A 167 13.03 7.52 9.82
C LYS A 167 12.41 6.23 10.33
N SER A 168 11.19 6.28 10.87
CA SER A 168 10.51 5.08 11.37
C SER A 168 10.04 4.17 10.23
N ALA A 169 9.56 4.75 9.13
CA ALA A 169 9.19 3.98 7.94
C ALA A 169 10.42 3.40 7.24
N LEU A 170 11.50 4.20 7.08
CA LEU A 170 12.77 3.72 6.53
C LEU A 170 13.28 2.49 7.30
N ALA A 171 13.39 2.59 8.64
CA ALA A 171 13.83 1.49 9.49
C ALA A 171 12.90 0.26 9.40
N LEU A 172 11.59 0.46 9.24
CA LEU A 172 10.63 -0.62 9.01
C LEU A 172 10.95 -1.33 7.69
N TYR A 173 11.06 -0.59 6.58
CA TYR A 173 11.26 -1.16 5.26
C TYR A 173 12.61 -1.89 5.14
N GLU A 174 13.67 -1.29 5.66
CA GLU A 174 14.98 -1.96 5.76
C GLU A 174 14.91 -3.29 6.54
N SER A 175 14.17 -3.30 7.65
CA SER A 175 14.05 -4.49 8.52
C SER A 175 13.27 -5.65 7.88
N VAL A 176 12.48 -5.39 6.84
CA VAL A 176 11.76 -6.41 6.06
C VAL A 176 12.40 -6.69 4.70
N GLY A 177 13.59 -6.11 4.46
CA GLY A 177 14.46 -6.45 3.33
C GLY A 177 14.44 -5.48 2.15
N PHE A 178 13.74 -4.35 2.24
CA PHE A 178 13.88 -3.31 1.22
C PHE A 178 15.28 -2.70 1.29
N VAL A 179 15.79 -2.33 0.13
CA VAL A 179 17.06 -1.62 -0.02
C VAL A 179 16.85 -0.34 -0.79
N GLU A 180 17.57 0.69 -0.39
CA GLU A 180 17.65 1.94 -1.15
C GLU A 180 18.31 1.67 -2.51
N TYR A 181 17.76 2.27 -3.57
CA TYR A 181 18.37 2.22 -4.91
C TYR A 181 18.48 3.60 -5.57
N GLY A 182 18.02 4.64 -4.90
CA GLY A 182 18.15 6.01 -5.38
C GLY A 182 17.53 7.03 -4.43
N ILE A 183 17.90 8.29 -4.61
CA ILE A 183 17.40 9.43 -3.86
C ILE A 183 16.96 10.52 -4.84
N ASN A 184 15.79 11.10 -4.60
CA ASN A 184 15.34 12.31 -5.26
C ASN A 184 15.35 13.48 -4.26
N PRO A 185 16.33 14.41 -4.34
CA PRO A 185 16.46 15.51 -3.38
C PRO A 185 15.29 16.51 -3.38
N LYS A 186 14.47 16.48 -4.43
CA LYS A 186 13.29 17.32 -4.60
C LYS A 186 12.09 16.47 -4.99
N GLY A 187 11.92 15.34 -4.30
CA GLY A 187 10.87 14.37 -4.60
C GLY A 187 9.48 14.93 -4.36
N PHE A 188 9.29 15.57 -3.21
CA PHE A 188 8.06 16.28 -2.89
C PHE A 188 8.34 17.76 -2.62
N ARG A 189 7.27 18.54 -2.70
CA ARG A 189 7.26 19.94 -2.29
C ARG A 189 6.14 20.16 -1.28
N SER A 190 6.50 20.03 -0.01
CA SER A 190 5.56 20.31 1.07
C SER A 190 5.24 21.81 1.16
N ARG A 191 3.96 22.10 1.46
CA ARG A 191 3.53 23.47 1.76
C ARG A 191 4.02 23.96 3.12
N PHE A 192 4.45 23.04 4.01
CA PHE A 192 4.89 23.32 5.37
C PHE A 192 6.41 23.40 5.50
N THR A 193 7.12 22.45 4.89
CA THR A 193 8.58 22.27 5.06
C THR A 193 9.39 22.57 3.80
N GLY A 194 8.74 22.83 2.66
CA GLY A 194 9.42 23.09 1.38
C GLY A 194 9.81 21.78 0.68
N TRP A 195 11.03 21.73 0.11
CA TRP A 195 11.51 20.54 -0.60
C TRP A 195 11.78 19.39 0.37
N GLN A 196 11.22 18.25 0.07
CA GLN A 196 11.48 17.00 0.78
C GLN A 196 12.25 16.05 -0.11
N GLU A 197 13.30 15.48 0.45
CA GLU A 197 14.03 14.39 -0.16
C GLU A 197 13.21 13.10 -0.07
N VAL A 198 13.16 12.37 -1.17
CA VAL A 198 12.46 11.08 -1.25
C VAL A 198 13.47 9.98 -1.56
N VAL A 199 13.49 8.97 -0.71
CA VAL A 199 14.28 7.75 -0.86
C VAL A 199 13.48 6.75 -1.65
N LEU A 200 14.07 6.20 -2.71
CA LEU A 200 13.51 5.16 -3.56
C LEU A 200 13.98 3.81 -3.03
N MET A 201 13.06 2.96 -2.61
CA MET A 201 13.40 1.65 -2.06
C MET A 201 12.77 0.53 -2.88
N ARG A 202 13.46 -0.62 -2.94
CA ARG A 202 12.96 -1.82 -3.59
C ARG A 202 13.24 -3.07 -2.78
N LEU A 203 12.33 -4.04 -2.88
CA LEU A 203 12.49 -5.39 -2.38
C LEU A 203 12.60 -6.34 -3.56
N ASP A 204 13.71 -7.07 -3.63
CA ASP A 204 13.93 -8.15 -4.60
C ASP A 204 13.43 -9.46 -3.99
N MET A 205 12.31 -9.98 -4.53
CA MET A 205 11.67 -11.18 -3.97
C MET A 205 12.38 -12.48 -4.32
N GLU A 206 13.26 -12.49 -5.32
CA GLU A 206 14.08 -13.67 -5.65
C GLU A 206 15.18 -13.85 -4.60
N ARG A 207 15.74 -12.77 -4.07
CA ARG A 207 16.72 -12.84 -2.98
C ARG A 207 16.12 -13.42 -1.71
N LEU A 208 14.87 -13.08 -1.39
CA LEU A 208 14.18 -13.63 -0.22
C LEU A 208 13.94 -15.15 -0.31
N LYS A 209 13.82 -15.72 -1.54
CA LYS A 209 13.68 -17.16 -1.74
C LYS A 209 14.98 -17.93 -1.52
N ASN A 210 16.12 -17.27 -1.73
CA ASN A 210 17.44 -17.89 -1.70
C ASN A 210 18.16 -17.75 -0.34
N GLY A 211 17.52 -17.12 0.66
CA GLY A 211 18.05 -17.04 2.02
C GLY A 211 19.35 -16.23 2.17
N ILE A 212 19.60 -15.27 1.25
CA ILE A 212 20.76 -14.38 1.28
C ILE A 212 20.29 -12.95 1.52
#